data_319c0b1312c99d772b1b6c75162acdbe
#
_entry.id   319c0b1312c99d772b1b6c75162acdbe
#
_cell.length_a   1.000
_cell.length_b   1.000
_cell.length_c   1.000
_cell.angle_alpha   90.00
_cell.angle_beta   90.00
_cell.angle_gamma   90.00
#
_symmetry.space_group_name_H-M   'P 1'
#
loop_
_entity.id
_entity.type
_entity.pdbx_description
1 polymer ?
#
loop_
_entity_poly.entity_id
_entity_poly.type
_entity_poly.pdbx_seq_one_letter_code
_entity_poly.pdbx_strand_id
1 'polypeptide(L)'
;AFCKKEEADVIVAVGGGSAIDTSKAIAVIMTNPEFADVRSLEGTAPTKNKCLPIIAVSTTSGTAAEVTINYVITDVEKRRKFVCVDPHDIPVVSIIDPDMVMSMPKGLCAATGMDALTHAIEGYITKGAWELTDMLHIKAIAMIAKNLRASVAGDPEAREQMAIAQYIAGMGFSNVGLGIVHSMAHPLSAMYDTPHGVACATILPYVLEYNASVTGERYKDIAVAMGVEGVEKMTQEEYRKAAVDAVRQLGIDVGIPQKVSEVGVKEE
;
A
#
# COMPACT_ATOMS: atom_id res chain seq x y z
N ALA A 1 4.58 20.22 -18.90
CA ALA A 1 5.32 21.17 -19.75
C ALA A 1 6.64 20.58 -20.25
N PHE A 2 7.54 20.07 -19.36
CA PHE A 2 8.86 19.56 -19.74
C PHE A 2 8.78 18.38 -20.74
N CYS A 3 8.03 17.33 -20.42
CA CYS A 3 7.89 16.14 -21.31
C CYS A 3 7.40 16.52 -22.73
N LYS A 4 6.48 17.49 -22.85
CA LYS A 4 6.02 17.97 -24.16
C LYS A 4 7.12 18.71 -24.92
N LYS A 5 7.92 19.52 -24.21
CA LYS A 5 9.03 20.28 -24.82
C LYS A 5 10.13 19.35 -25.35
N GLU A 6 10.43 18.30 -24.60
CA GLU A 6 11.50 17.35 -24.93
C GLU A 6 10.98 16.15 -25.77
N GLU A 7 9.72 16.17 -26.19
CA GLU A 7 9.08 15.10 -26.99
C GLU A 7 9.30 13.71 -26.41
N ALA A 8 9.18 13.58 -25.06
CA ALA A 8 9.41 12.33 -24.36
C ALA A 8 8.45 11.24 -24.83
N ASP A 9 8.98 10.05 -25.11
CA ASP A 9 8.29 8.86 -25.57
C ASP A 9 8.23 7.74 -24.50
N VAL A 10 8.98 7.91 -23.40
CA VAL A 10 9.04 7.01 -22.24
C VAL A 10 9.28 7.83 -20.97
N ILE A 11 8.79 7.33 -19.83
CA ILE A 11 9.08 7.89 -18.52
C ILE A 11 9.79 6.82 -17.68
N VAL A 12 10.95 7.18 -17.12
CA VAL A 12 11.64 6.36 -16.12
C VAL A 12 11.37 6.96 -14.76
N ALA A 13 10.59 6.25 -13.94
CA ALA A 13 10.21 6.66 -12.59
C ALA A 13 11.10 5.97 -11.56
N VAL A 14 12.00 6.70 -10.91
CA VAL A 14 12.87 6.17 -9.84
C VAL A 14 12.46 6.81 -8.52
N GLY A 15 11.96 6.02 -7.57
CA GLY A 15 11.55 6.52 -6.27
C GLY A 15 10.49 5.66 -5.58
N GLY A 16 9.93 6.18 -4.50
CA GLY A 16 8.78 5.57 -3.82
C GLY A 16 7.45 5.93 -4.50
N GLY A 17 6.34 5.65 -3.82
CA GLY A 17 4.99 5.83 -4.36
C GLY A 17 4.75 7.21 -4.98
N SER A 18 5.08 8.31 -4.29
CA SER A 18 4.81 9.66 -4.81
C SER A 18 5.53 9.99 -6.12
N ALA A 19 6.74 9.45 -6.33
CA ALA A 19 7.47 9.64 -7.60
C ALA A 19 6.80 8.85 -8.73
N ILE A 20 6.42 7.61 -8.47
CA ILE A 20 5.75 6.74 -9.44
C ILE A 20 4.34 7.27 -9.74
N ASP A 21 3.56 7.66 -8.73
CA ASP A 21 2.22 8.23 -8.89
C ASP A 21 2.24 9.53 -9.74
N THR A 22 3.21 10.42 -9.46
CA THR A 22 3.40 11.62 -10.28
C THR A 22 3.75 11.26 -11.74
N SER A 23 4.58 10.25 -11.93
CA SER A 23 4.96 9.77 -13.27
C SER A 23 3.76 9.19 -14.02
N LYS A 24 2.88 8.44 -13.35
CA LYS A 24 1.62 7.93 -13.90
C LYS A 24 0.72 9.08 -14.35
N ALA A 25 0.48 10.06 -13.48
CA ALA A 25 -0.31 11.23 -13.82
C ALA A 25 0.24 11.97 -15.05
N ILE A 26 1.57 12.20 -15.11
CA ILE A 26 2.21 12.83 -16.26
C ILE A 26 2.03 11.98 -17.53
N ALA A 27 2.27 10.66 -17.44
CA ALA A 27 2.18 9.75 -18.58
C ALA A 27 0.76 9.70 -19.17
N VAL A 28 -0.26 9.68 -18.31
CA VAL A 28 -1.68 9.71 -18.71
C VAL A 28 -2.02 11.03 -19.40
N ILE A 29 -1.64 12.17 -18.81
CA ILE A 29 -1.93 13.52 -19.35
C ILE A 29 -1.21 13.76 -20.71
N MET A 30 -0.04 13.15 -20.91
CA MET A 30 0.68 13.29 -22.18
C MET A 30 -0.10 12.74 -23.37
N THR A 31 -0.82 11.67 -23.18
CA THR A 31 -1.60 10.98 -24.22
C THR A 31 -3.09 11.32 -24.19
N ASN A 32 -3.58 11.93 -23.10
CA ASN A 32 -4.96 12.36 -22.90
C ASN A 32 -4.96 13.84 -22.44
N PRO A 33 -4.63 14.79 -23.33
CA PRO A 33 -4.41 16.20 -22.96
C PRO A 33 -5.67 16.93 -22.48
N GLU A 34 -6.84 16.38 -22.70
CA GLU A 34 -8.10 16.88 -22.13
C GLU A 34 -8.16 16.82 -20.61
N PHE A 35 -7.32 15.97 -20.00
CA PHE A 35 -7.16 15.84 -18.55
C PHE A 35 -5.93 16.63 -18.01
N ALA A 36 -5.56 17.72 -18.64
CA ALA A 36 -4.39 18.53 -18.25
C ALA A 36 -4.45 19.05 -16.80
N ASP A 37 -5.63 19.29 -16.24
CA ASP A 37 -5.81 19.46 -14.81
C ASP A 37 -5.89 18.06 -14.16
N VAL A 38 -4.88 17.69 -13.38
CA VAL A 38 -4.77 16.38 -12.73
C VAL A 38 -5.98 16.06 -11.84
N ARG A 39 -6.71 17.07 -11.35
CA ARG A 39 -7.93 16.88 -10.55
C ARG A 39 -9.04 16.20 -11.36
N SER A 40 -9.04 16.37 -12.68
CA SER A 40 -10.02 15.73 -13.56
C SER A 40 -9.81 14.22 -13.73
N LEU A 41 -8.68 13.70 -13.23
CA LEU A 41 -8.37 12.27 -13.20
C LEU A 41 -8.86 11.57 -11.92
N GLU A 42 -9.49 12.29 -10.97
CA GLU A 42 -9.99 11.71 -9.72
C GLU A 42 -11.01 10.58 -9.99
N GLY A 43 -10.88 9.47 -9.28
CA GLY A 43 -11.69 8.27 -9.49
C GLY A 43 -11.27 7.53 -10.76
N THR A 44 -12.24 7.03 -11.52
CA THR A 44 -12.00 6.38 -12.80
C THR A 44 -12.36 7.35 -13.94
N ALA A 45 -11.36 8.08 -14.39
CA ALA A 45 -11.55 9.02 -15.50
C ALA A 45 -11.70 8.26 -16.84
N PRO A 46 -12.53 8.78 -17.78
CA PRO A 46 -12.75 8.12 -19.07
C PRO A 46 -11.62 8.40 -20.07
N THR A 47 -10.39 8.04 -19.70
CA THR A 47 -9.22 8.12 -20.57
C THR A 47 -9.39 7.18 -21.75
N LYS A 48 -8.93 7.60 -22.95
CA LYS A 48 -9.11 6.83 -24.18
C LYS A 48 -7.83 6.18 -24.67
N ASN A 49 -6.69 6.77 -24.32
CA ASN A 49 -5.39 6.35 -24.80
C ASN A 49 -4.58 5.77 -23.65
N LYS A 50 -3.79 4.73 -23.94
CA LYS A 50 -2.76 4.27 -23.00
C LYS A 50 -1.82 5.42 -22.67
N CYS A 51 -1.33 5.46 -21.46
CA CYS A 51 -0.31 6.41 -21.06
C CYS A 51 1.01 6.22 -21.84
N LEU A 52 1.93 7.18 -21.75
CA LEU A 52 3.30 6.91 -22.19
C LEU A 52 3.85 5.69 -21.44
N PRO A 53 4.69 4.87 -22.08
CA PRO A 53 5.35 3.77 -21.40
C PRO A 53 6.09 4.24 -20.15
N ILE A 54 5.90 3.53 -19.03
CA ILE A 54 6.57 3.82 -17.75
C ILE A 54 7.47 2.64 -17.40
N ILE A 55 8.74 2.93 -17.11
CA ILE A 55 9.67 2.01 -16.46
C ILE A 55 9.76 2.47 -15.00
N ALA A 56 9.27 1.66 -14.06
CA ALA A 56 9.25 2.02 -12.65
C ALA A 56 10.33 1.27 -11.88
N VAL A 57 11.16 2.01 -11.13
CA VAL A 57 12.19 1.49 -10.22
C VAL A 57 11.81 1.90 -8.81
N SER A 58 11.30 0.97 -8.01
CA SER A 58 10.85 1.27 -6.66
C SER A 58 12.03 1.38 -5.69
N THR A 59 11.99 2.42 -4.84
CA THR A 59 12.99 2.63 -3.76
C THR A 59 12.39 2.46 -2.37
N THR A 60 11.15 1.96 -2.28
CA THR A 60 10.45 1.66 -1.03
C THR A 60 9.74 0.32 -1.12
N SER A 61 9.52 -0.33 0.04
CA SER A 61 8.87 -1.64 0.10
C SER A 61 7.47 -1.51 0.73
N GLY A 62 6.54 -0.81 0.04
CA GLY A 62 5.23 -0.53 0.63
C GLY A 62 4.09 -0.32 -0.37
N THR A 63 4.18 0.71 -1.19
CA THR A 63 3.05 1.22 -1.99
C THR A 63 2.65 0.35 -3.17
N ALA A 64 3.58 -0.44 -3.70
CA ALA A 64 3.41 -1.22 -4.93
C ALA A 64 2.92 -0.39 -6.15
N ALA A 65 3.21 0.92 -6.17
CA ALA A 65 2.77 1.80 -7.24
C ALA A 65 3.29 1.37 -8.62
N GLU A 66 4.40 0.62 -8.64
CA GLU A 66 5.03 0.07 -9.85
C GLU A 66 4.23 -1.07 -10.50
N VAL A 67 3.17 -1.60 -9.86
CA VAL A 67 2.39 -2.73 -10.37
C VAL A 67 0.87 -2.50 -10.33
N THR A 68 0.44 -1.34 -9.87
CA THR A 68 -0.99 -1.05 -9.64
C THR A 68 -1.57 -0.13 -10.70
N ILE A 69 -2.92 -0.19 -10.86
CA ILE A 69 -3.71 0.76 -11.66
C ILE A 69 -4.04 2.05 -10.91
N ASN A 70 -3.62 2.15 -9.65
CA ASN A 70 -3.95 3.28 -8.79
C ASN A 70 -2.77 4.24 -8.70
N TYR A 71 -3.07 5.53 -8.55
CA TYR A 71 -2.12 6.54 -8.11
C TYR A 71 -2.83 7.59 -7.26
N VAL A 72 -2.11 8.19 -6.32
CA VAL A 72 -2.65 9.12 -5.34
C VAL A 72 -2.01 10.48 -5.48
N ILE A 73 -2.83 11.50 -5.64
CA ILE A 73 -2.40 12.90 -5.79
C ILE A 73 -2.85 13.70 -4.57
N THR A 74 -1.97 14.57 -4.08
CA THR A 74 -2.29 15.52 -3.03
C THR A 74 -2.75 16.85 -3.63
N ASP A 75 -3.99 17.23 -3.37
CA ASP A 75 -4.52 18.56 -3.64
C ASP A 75 -4.18 19.45 -2.43
N VAL A 76 -3.11 20.21 -2.56
CA VAL A 76 -2.63 21.08 -1.47
C VAL A 76 -3.58 22.25 -1.18
N GLU A 77 -4.34 22.72 -2.19
CA GLU A 77 -5.31 23.82 -2.03
C GLU A 77 -6.50 23.37 -1.18
N LYS A 78 -7.00 22.15 -1.45
CA LYS A 78 -8.14 21.55 -0.74
C LYS A 78 -7.73 20.72 0.47
N ARG A 79 -6.44 20.61 0.75
CA ARG A 79 -5.88 19.79 1.85
C ARG A 79 -6.44 18.36 1.84
N ARG A 80 -6.49 17.73 0.67
CA ARG A 80 -6.97 16.34 0.54
C ARG A 80 -6.10 15.53 -0.39
N LYS A 81 -6.11 14.23 -0.19
CA LYS A 81 -5.61 13.26 -1.16
C LYS A 81 -6.79 12.69 -1.95
N PHE A 82 -6.58 12.47 -3.23
CA PHE A 82 -7.55 11.78 -4.07
C PHE A 82 -6.89 10.67 -4.86
N VAL A 83 -7.64 9.61 -5.06
CA VAL A 83 -7.20 8.41 -5.78
C VAL A 83 -7.65 8.53 -7.23
N CYS A 84 -6.73 8.23 -8.13
CA CYS A 84 -7.00 8.02 -9.54
C CYS A 84 -6.84 6.53 -9.85
N VAL A 85 -7.69 6.01 -10.71
CA VAL A 85 -7.71 4.60 -11.13
C VAL A 85 -7.78 4.56 -12.64
N ASP A 86 -6.73 4.02 -13.28
CA ASP A 86 -6.69 3.88 -14.73
C ASP A 86 -5.94 2.61 -15.15
N PRO A 87 -6.60 1.62 -15.76
CA PRO A 87 -5.92 0.41 -16.23
C PRO A 87 -4.88 0.69 -17.34
N HIS A 88 -4.87 1.89 -17.91
CA HIS A 88 -3.92 2.30 -18.93
C HIS A 88 -2.58 2.79 -18.36
N ASP A 89 -2.44 2.97 -17.04
CA ASP A 89 -1.29 3.59 -16.39
C ASP A 89 -0.31 2.59 -15.75
N ILE A 90 -0.59 1.30 -15.81
CA ILE A 90 0.30 0.28 -15.25
C ILE A 90 1.66 0.39 -15.94
N PRO A 91 2.77 0.52 -15.18
CA PRO A 91 4.11 0.51 -15.75
C PRO A 91 4.36 -0.74 -16.62
N VAL A 92 4.96 -0.54 -17.79
CA VAL A 92 5.28 -1.65 -18.71
C VAL A 92 6.46 -2.48 -18.23
N VAL A 93 7.30 -1.90 -17.36
CA VAL A 93 8.40 -2.60 -16.69
C VAL A 93 8.44 -2.12 -15.23
N SER A 94 8.47 -3.07 -14.30
CA SER A 94 8.71 -2.85 -12.87
C SER A 94 10.04 -3.46 -12.49
N ILE A 95 10.95 -2.65 -11.97
CA ILE A 95 12.26 -3.09 -11.49
C ILE A 95 12.22 -3.12 -9.97
N ILE A 96 12.30 -4.31 -9.41
CA ILE A 96 12.36 -4.57 -7.97
C ILE A 96 13.79 -4.99 -7.66
N ASP A 97 14.64 -3.99 -7.43
CA ASP A 97 16.05 -4.18 -7.13
C ASP A 97 16.27 -4.00 -5.61
N PRO A 98 16.72 -5.03 -4.88
CA PRO A 98 16.97 -4.94 -3.46
C PRO A 98 17.94 -3.81 -3.09
N ASP A 99 18.93 -3.53 -3.91
CA ASP A 99 19.93 -2.48 -3.65
C ASP A 99 19.27 -1.09 -3.53
N MET A 100 18.17 -0.86 -4.24
CA MET A 100 17.43 0.40 -4.21
C MET A 100 16.72 0.66 -2.88
N VAL A 101 16.49 -0.37 -2.07
CA VAL A 101 15.81 -0.26 -0.76
C VAL A 101 16.78 -0.40 0.43
N MET A 102 18.07 -0.71 0.19
CA MET A 102 19.04 -0.93 1.27
C MET A 102 19.33 0.30 2.11
N SER A 103 19.24 1.49 1.55
CA SER A 103 19.49 2.76 2.24
C SER A 103 18.26 3.32 2.98
N MET A 104 17.13 2.63 2.95
CA MET A 104 15.87 3.09 3.56
C MET A 104 16.03 3.30 5.07
N PRO A 105 15.70 4.49 5.62
CA PRO A 105 15.71 4.72 7.07
C PRO A 105 14.75 3.77 7.79
N LYS A 106 15.08 3.37 9.03
CA LYS A 106 14.29 2.41 9.83
C LYS A 106 12.80 2.81 9.93
N GLY A 107 12.50 4.06 10.23
CA GLY A 107 11.12 4.55 10.34
C GLY A 107 10.35 4.47 9.01
N LEU A 108 11.01 4.75 7.88
CA LEU A 108 10.41 4.59 6.56
C LEU A 108 10.18 3.11 6.24
N CYS A 109 11.17 2.25 6.54
CA CYS A 109 11.04 0.81 6.36
C CYS A 109 9.88 0.22 7.16
N ALA A 110 9.71 0.63 8.42
CA ALA A 110 8.60 0.21 9.28
C ALA A 110 7.25 0.69 8.70
N ALA A 111 7.15 1.97 8.37
CA ALA A 111 5.93 2.58 7.85
C ALA A 111 5.49 1.94 6.53
N THR A 112 6.42 1.80 5.57
CA THR A 112 6.09 1.21 4.26
C THR A 112 5.82 -0.29 4.35
N GLY A 113 6.52 -1.01 5.21
CA GLY A 113 6.27 -2.44 5.41
C GLY A 113 4.92 -2.73 6.08
N MET A 114 4.50 -1.91 7.03
CA MET A 114 3.15 -1.99 7.60
C MET A 114 2.06 -1.53 6.61
N ASP A 115 2.37 -0.60 5.71
CA ASP A 115 1.51 -0.23 4.59
C ASP A 115 1.28 -1.42 3.64
N ALA A 116 2.34 -2.13 3.26
CA ALA A 116 2.24 -3.35 2.48
C ALA A 116 1.41 -4.44 3.19
N LEU A 117 1.54 -4.57 4.51
CA LEU A 117 0.69 -5.47 5.30
C LEU A 117 -0.78 -5.05 5.25
N THR A 118 -1.03 -3.74 5.36
CA THR A 118 -2.40 -3.19 5.27
C THR A 118 -3.00 -3.48 3.90
N HIS A 119 -2.26 -3.26 2.82
CA HIS A 119 -2.66 -3.61 1.46
C HIS A 119 -3.06 -5.09 1.34
N ALA A 120 -2.20 -5.98 1.83
CA ALA A 120 -2.44 -7.41 1.75
C ALA A 120 -3.66 -7.85 2.58
N ILE A 121 -3.82 -7.33 3.80
CA ILE A 121 -4.96 -7.67 4.66
C ILE A 121 -6.26 -7.10 4.10
N GLU A 122 -6.32 -5.81 3.74
CA GLU A 122 -7.53 -5.20 3.18
C GLU A 122 -7.92 -5.84 1.86
N GLY A 123 -6.95 -6.10 0.98
CA GLY A 123 -7.21 -6.82 -0.26
C GLY A 123 -7.70 -8.24 -0.05
N TYR A 124 -7.28 -8.92 1.03
CA TYR A 124 -7.77 -10.25 1.39
C TYR A 124 -9.20 -10.23 1.91
N ILE A 125 -9.58 -9.24 2.74
CA ILE A 125 -10.92 -9.18 3.35
C ILE A 125 -11.95 -8.37 2.55
N THR A 126 -11.56 -7.73 1.45
CA THR A 126 -12.49 -6.97 0.62
C THR A 126 -13.54 -7.86 -0.04
N LYS A 127 -14.71 -7.29 -0.36
CA LYS A 127 -15.80 -8.02 -1.03
C LYS A 127 -15.45 -8.45 -2.46
N GLY A 128 -14.47 -7.81 -3.09
CA GLY A 128 -13.98 -8.16 -4.41
C GLY A 128 -12.97 -9.31 -4.44
N ALA A 129 -12.53 -9.79 -3.27
CA ALA A 129 -11.53 -10.85 -3.15
C ALA A 129 -12.01 -12.18 -3.76
N TRP A 130 -11.09 -12.91 -4.39
CA TRP A 130 -11.31 -14.20 -5.04
C TRP A 130 -10.03 -15.04 -5.01
N GLU A 131 -10.10 -16.30 -5.41
CA GLU A 131 -9.08 -17.31 -5.19
C GLU A 131 -7.66 -16.89 -5.59
N LEU A 132 -7.50 -16.26 -6.76
CA LEU A 132 -6.19 -15.83 -7.24
C LEU A 132 -5.61 -14.71 -6.35
N THR A 133 -6.41 -13.71 -6.03
CA THR A 133 -5.96 -12.59 -5.18
C THR A 133 -5.77 -13.03 -3.74
N ASP A 134 -6.56 -13.97 -3.25
CA ASP A 134 -6.42 -14.58 -1.93
C ASP A 134 -5.05 -15.25 -1.76
N MET A 135 -4.60 -16.04 -2.78
CA MET A 135 -3.27 -16.63 -2.77
C MET A 135 -2.15 -15.59 -2.68
N LEU A 136 -2.27 -14.49 -3.44
CA LEU A 136 -1.28 -13.41 -3.42
C LEU A 136 -1.23 -12.72 -2.06
N HIS A 137 -2.39 -12.37 -1.51
CA HIS A 137 -2.48 -11.66 -0.24
C HIS A 137 -1.98 -12.48 0.94
N ILE A 138 -2.40 -13.75 1.07
CA ILE A 138 -1.93 -14.63 2.14
C ILE A 138 -0.41 -14.84 2.04
N LYS A 139 0.12 -15.00 0.83
CA LYS A 139 1.57 -15.10 0.64
C LYS A 139 2.28 -13.83 1.09
N ALA A 140 1.77 -12.67 0.72
CA ALA A 140 2.33 -11.38 1.12
C ALA A 140 2.30 -11.18 2.63
N ILE A 141 1.17 -11.46 3.30
CA ILE A 141 1.03 -11.39 4.77
C ILE A 141 2.11 -12.24 5.45
N ALA A 142 2.25 -13.50 5.04
CA ALA A 142 3.23 -14.41 5.63
C ALA A 142 4.68 -13.93 5.45
N MET A 143 5.01 -13.41 4.27
CA MET A 143 6.35 -12.86 3.99
C MET A 143 6.64 -11.62 4.84
N ILE A 144 5.68 -10.71 4.95
CA ILE A 144 5.81 -9.47 5.73
C ILE A 144 5.93 -9.81 7.22
N ALA A 145 5.06 -10.67 7.76
CA ALA A 145 5.09 -11.07 9.16
C ALA A 145 6.44 -11.67 9.58
N LYS A 146 7.04 -12.45 8.68
CA LYS A 146 8.35 -13.09 8.89
C LYS A 146 9.50 -12.10 8.83
N ASN A 147 9.49 -11.16 7.91
CA ASN A 147 10.68 -10.41 7.50
C ASN A 147 10.71 -8.95 7.98
N LEU A 148 9.56 -8.32 8.31
CA LEU A 148 9.52 -6.87 8.57
C LEU A 148 10.42 -6.45 9.73
N ARG A 149 10.44 -7.19 10.85
CA ARG A 149 11.30 -6.88 12.00
C ARG A 149 12.79 -6.85 11.64
N ALA A 150 13.26 -7.89 10.94
CA ALA A 150 14.64 -7.98 10.48
C ALA A 150 14.96 -6.91 9.42
N SER A 151 14.03 -6.64 8.50
CA SER A 151 14.17 -5.58 7.49
C SER A 151 14.36 -4.20 8.14
N VAL A 152 13.58 -3.87 9.16
CA VAL A 152 13.71 -2.62 9.94
C VAL A 152 15.03 -2.58 10.71
N ALA A 153 15.50 -3.73 11.20
CA ALA A 153 16.82 -3.84 11.84
C ALA A 153 17.97 -3.63 10.84
N GLY A 154 17.71 -3.75 9.54
CA GLY A 154 18.70 -3.51 8.47
C GLY A 154 19.24 -4.77 7.81
N ASP A 155 18.62 -5.93 8.04
CA ASP A 155 18.98 -7.19 7.40
C ASP A 155 18.72 -7.14 5.89
N PRO A 156 19.75 -7.36 5.03
CA PRO A 156 19.61 -7.24 3.58
C PRO A 156 18.68 -8.27 2.97
N GLU A 157 18.72 -9.53 3.43
CA GLU A 157 17.87 -10.60 2.91
C GLU A 157 16.40 -10.32 3.25
N ALA A 158 16.13 -9.86 4.48
CA ALA A 158 14.80 -9.44 4.87
C ALA A 158 14.29 -8.25 4.06
N ARG A 159 15.14 -7.28 3.70
CA ARG A 159 14.77 -6.14 2.82
C ARG A 159 14.42 -6.60 1.42
N GLU A 160 15.16 -7.55 0.85
CA GLU A 160 14.81 -8.17 -0.43
C GLU A 160 13.45 -8.86 -0.36
N GLN A 161 13.21 -9.66 0.70
CA GLN A 161 11.92 -10.34 0.89
C GLN A 161 10.77 -9.35 1.07
N MET A 162 10.99 -8.22 1.72
CA MET A 162 9.98 -7.15 1.85
C MET A 162 9.68 -6.46 0.51
N ALA A 163 10.69 -6.23 -0.33
CA ALA A 163 10.50 -5.67 -1.67
C ALA A 163 9.64 -6.58 -2.55
N ILE A 164 9.86 -7.90 -2.47
CA ILE A 164 9.06 -8.90 -3.17
C ILE A 164 7.64 -8.98 -2.58
N ALA A 165 7.50 -8.97 -1.25
CA ALA A 165 6.22 -9.12 -0.58
C ALA A 165 5.26 -7.97 -0.89
N GLN A 166 5.74 -6.71 -0.92
CA GLN A 166 4.92 -5.56 -1.27
C GLN A 166 4.45 -5.63 -2.73
N TYR A 167 5.30 -6.09 -3.65
CA TYR A 167 4.95 -6.28 -5.05
C TYR A 167 3.84 -7.33 -5.22
N ILE A 168 3.95 -8.46 -4.50
CA ILE A 168 2.91 -9.50 -4.47
C ILE A 168 1.58 -8.94 -3.93
N ALA A 169 1.62 -8.16 -2.83
CA ALA A 169 0.44 -7.48 -2.29
C ALA A 169 -0.19 -6.55 -3.34
N GLY A 170 0.65 -5.81 -4.08
CA GLY A 170 0.22 -4.92 -5.15
C GLY A 170 -0.50 -5.62 -6.29
N MET A 171 0.03 -6.74 -6.76
CA MET A 171 -0.65 -7.58 -7.76
C MET A 171 -2.04 -8.04 -7.28
N GLY A 172 -2.19 -8.29 -5.97
CA GLY A 172 -3.47 -8.67 -5.38
C GLY A 172 -4.45 -7.51 -5.33
N PHE A 173 -4.15 -6.45 -4.54
CA PHE A 173 -5.12 -5.39 -4.28
C PHE A 173 -5.46 -4.52 -5.48
N SER A 174 -4.56 -4.41 -6.46
CA SER A 174 -4.83 -3.71 -7.73
C SER A 174 -6.05 -4.26 -8.47
N ASN A 175 -6.42 -5.51 -8.23
CA ASN A 175 -7.55 -6.18 -8.87
C ASN A 175 -8.84 -6.13 -8.03
N VAL A 176 -8.77 -5.91 -6.72
CA VAL A 176 -9.93 -6.06 -5.83
C VAL A 176 -10.21 -4.84 -4.96
N GLY A 177 -9.30 -3.88 -4.94
CA GLY A 177 -9.41 -2.67 -4.12
C GLY A 177 -9.04 -2.90 -2.66
N LEU A 178 -9.22 -1.85 -1.87
CA LEU A 178 -8.87 -1.76 -0.46
C LEU A 178 -10.12 -1.50 0.40
N GLY A 179 -9.94 -1.06 1.64
CA GLY A 179 -11.03 -0.94 2.60
C GLY A 179 -10.99 0.34 3.43
N ILE A 180 -11.50 0.22 4.67
CA ILE A 180 -11.73 1.34 5.58
C ILE A 180 -10.42 1.97 6.06
N VAL A 181 -9.36 1.18 6.25
CA VAL A 181 -8.07 1.71 6.71
C VAL A 181 -7.57 2.78 5.76
N HIS A 182 -7.48 2.48 4.46
CA HIS A 182 -7.03 3.45 3.45
C HIS A 182 -7.98 4.64 3.34
N SER A 183 -9.30 4.41 3.43
CA SER A 183 -10.30 5.49 3.41
C SER A 183 -10.12 6.47 4.57
N MET A 184 -9.68 6.01 5.75
CA MET A 184 -9.40 6.84 6.93
C MET A 184 -7.98 7.43 6.90
N ALA A 185 -7.01 6.70 6.38
CA ALA A 185 -5.61 7.13 6.35
C ALA A 185 -5.37 8.30 5.39
N HIS A 186 -6.07 8.37 4.25
CA HIS A 186 -5.92 9.45 3.29
C HIS A 186 -6.25 10.83 3.88
N PRO A 187 -7.43 11.07 4.49
CA PRO A 187 -7.70 12.35 5.15
C PRO A 187 -6.76 12.62 6.32
N LEU A 188 -6.44 11.63 7.14
CA LEU A 188 -5.48 11.77 8.23
C LEU A 188 -4.11 12.27 7.72
N SER A 189 -3.62 11.65 6.65
CA SER A 189 -2.36 12.05 6.03
C SER A 189 -2.43 13.45 5.38
N ALA A 190 -3.56 13.82 4.79
CA ALA A 190 -3.72 15.12 4.13
C ALA A 190 -3.90 16.28 5.11
N MET A 191 -4.56 16.06 6.25
CA MET A 191 -4.88 17.10 7.23
C MET A 191 -3.75 17.33 8.25
N TYR A 192 -3.04 16.28 8.63
CA TYR A 192 -2.04 16.32 9.71
C TYR A 192 -0.61 16.07 9.22
N ASP A 193 -0.41 15.96 7.90
CA ASP A 193 0.90 15.66 7.29
C ASP A 193 1.54 14.35 7.81
N THR A 194 0.69 13.44 8.30
CA THR A 194 1.12 12.13 8.80
C THR A 194 1.60 11.29 7.62
N PRO A 195 2.79 10.67 7.67
CA PRO A 195 3.24 9.76 6.63
C PRO A 195 2.20 8.64 6.39
N HIS A 196 1.86 8.38 5.13
CA HIS A 196 0.75 7.50 4.76
C HIS A 196 0.81 6.12 5.42
N GLY A 197 1.96 5.44 5.34
CA GLY A 197 2.14 4.13 5.95
C GLY A 197 2.03 4.15 7.48
N VAL A 198 2.40 5.26 8.14
CA VAL A 198 2.18 5.43 9.59
C VAL A 198 0.68 5.55 9.88
N ALA A 199 -0.05 6.36 9.08
CA ALA A 199 -1.49 6.50 9.24
C ALA A 199 -2.21 5.16 9.08
N CYS A 200 -1.90 4.40 8.02
CA CYS A 200 -2.45 3.06 7.79
C CYS A 200 -2.14 2.13 8.96
N ALA A 201 -0.88 2.04 9.38
CA ALA A 201 -0.43 1.13 10.43
C ALA A 201 -1.06 1.43 11.80
N THR A 202 -1.22 2.72 12.15
CA THR A 202 -1.85 3.13 13.41
C THR A 202 -3.33 2.76 13.45
N ILE A 203 -4.04 2.87 12.33
CA ILE A 203 -5.49 2.61 12.23
C ILE A 203 -5.79 1.12 12.07
N LEU A 204 -4.92 0.37 11.40
CA LEU A 204 -5.17 -1.02 10.98
C LEU A 204 -5.74 -1.93 12.09
N PRO A 205 -5.15 -2.03 13.30
CA PRO A 205 -5.66 -2.95 14.33
C PRO A 205 -7.10 -2.64 14.75
N TYR A 206 -7.48 -1.36 14.81
CA TYR A 206 -8.84 -0.94 15.19
C TYR A 206 -9.88 -1.25 14.11
N VAL A 207 -9.52 -1.06 12.85
CA VAL A 207 -10.39 -1.44 11.73
C VAL A 207 -10.53 -2.96 11.63
N LEU A 208 -9.48 -3.71 11.93
CA LEU A 208 -9.56 -5.17 11.99
C LEU A 208 -10.52 -5.64 13.08
N GLU A 209 -10.49 -5.03 14.27
CA GLU A 209 -11.46 -5.32 15.34
C GLU A 209 -12.91 -5.04 14.86
N TYR A 210 -13.13 -3.89 14.23
CA TYR A 210 -14.42 -3.51 13.69
C TYR A 210 -14.95 -4.49 12.63
N ASN A 211 -14.08 -4.92 11.70
CA ASN A 211 -14.44 -5.82 10.61
C ASN A 211 -14.57 -7.29 11.02
N ALA A 212 -14.02 -7.69 12.17
CA ALA A 212 -13.88 -9.09 12.57
C ALA A 212 -15.18 -9.88 12.50
N SER A 213 -16.31 -9.27 12.87
CA SER A 213 -17.62 -9.95 12.94
C SER A 213 -18.20 -10.32 11.58
N VAL A 214 -17.79 -9.65 10.48
CA VAL A 214 -18.41 -9.80 9.16
C VAL A 214 -17.51 -10.48 8.11
N THR A 215 -16.31 -10.92 8.49
CA THR A 215 -15.31 -11.48 7.57
C THR A 215 -15.26 -13.01 7.51
N GLY A 216 -16.25 -13.69 8.11
CA GLY A 216 -16.30 -15.16 8.14
C GLY A 216 -15.07 -15.77 8.81
N GLU A 217 -14.41 -16.69 8.13
CA GLU A 217 -13.20 -17.38 8.59
C GLU A 217 -11.88 -16.74 8.13
N ARG A 218 -11.91 -15.65 7.35
CA ARG A 218 -10.72 -15.05 6.75
C ARG A 218 -9.65 -14.66 7.77
N TYR A 219 -10.05 -14.33 9.01
CA TYR A 219 -9.09 -14.01 10.08
C TYR A 219 -8.33 -15.22 10.60
N LYS A 220 -8.86 -16.44 10.39
CA LYS A 220 -8.12 -17.68 10.66
C LYS A 220 -6.87 -17.77 9.77
N ASP A 221 -7.04 -17.51 8.48
CA ASP A 221 -5.95 -17.54 7.52
C ASP A 221 -4.93 -16.42 7.79
N ILE A 222 -5.43 -15.22 8.16
CA ILE A 222 -4.57 -14.10 8.57
C ILE A 222 -3.76 -14.49 9.81
N ALA A 223 -4.38 -15.09 10.84
CA ALA A 223 -3.67 -15.52 12.05
C ALA A 223 -2.56 -16.53 11.73
N VAL A 224 -2.86 -17.52 10.89
CA VAL A 224 -1.86 -18.50 10.41
C VAL A 224 -0.73 -17.81 9.66
N ALA A 225 -1.04 -16.93 8.72
CA ALA A 225 -0.06 -16.19 7.93
C ALA A 225 0.82 -15.26 8.80
N MET A 226 0.25 -14.68 9.86
CA MET A 226 0.98 -13.89 10.85
C MET A 226 1.86 -14.72 11.80
N GLY A 227 1.81 -16.07 11.70
CA GLY A 227 2.63 -16.98 12.50
C GLY A 227 2.04 -17.32 13.88
N VAL A 228 0.74 -17.13 14.07
CA VAL A 228 0.05 -17.55 15.31
C VAL A 228 0.00 -19.07 15.36
N GLU A 229 0.44 -19.66 16.47
CA GLU A 229 0.42 -21.12 16.69
C GLU A 229 -0.94 -21.61 17.20
N GLY A 230 -1.31 -22.84 16.87
CA GLY A 230 -2.48 -23.52 17.41
C GLY A 230 -3.83 -22.99 16.90
N VAL A 231 -3.83 -22.21 15.84
CA VAL A 231 -5.04 -21.56 15.26
C VAL A 231 -6.13 -22.59 14.91
N GLU A 232 -5.75 -23.80 14.53
CA GLU A 232 -6.66 -24.89 14.19
C GLU A 232 -7.52 -25.38 15.36
N LYS A 233 -7.11 -25.07 16.60
CA LYS A 233 -7.83 -25.41 17.84
C LYS A 233 -8.64 -24.25 18.41
N MET A 234 -8.50 -23.06 17.84
CA MET A 234 -9.15 -21.85 18.31
C MET A 234 -10.60 -21.77 17.84
N THR A 235 -11.44 -21.24 18.69
CA THR A 235 -12.77 -20.75 18.30
C THR A 235 -12.66 -19.55 17.36
N GLN A 236 -13.74 -19.21 16.69
CA GLN A 236 -13.78 -18.05 15.78
C GLN A 236 -13.42 -16.74 16.49
N GLU A 237 -13.87 -16.55 17.72
CA GLU A 237 -13.53 -15.37 18.53
C GLU A 237 -12.05 -15.33 18.87
N GLU A 238 -11.48 -16.47 19.27
CA GLU A 238 -10.05 -16.57 19.62
C GLU A 238 -9.14 -16.29 18.44
N TYR A 239 -9.35 -16.91 17.26
CA TYR A 239 -8.47 -16.66 16.13
C TYR A 239 -8.65 -15.26 15.53
N ARG A 240 -9.84 -14.65 15.61
CA ARG A 240 -10.06 -13.25 15.23
C ARG A 240 -9.26 -12.31 16.12
N LYS A 241 -9.34 -12.52 17.43
CA LYS A 241 -8.53 -11.76 18.39
C LYS A 241 -7.04 -11.97 18.17
N ALA A 242 -6.60 -13.21 17.99
CA ALA A 242 -5.20 -13.55 17.77
C ALA A 242 -4.62 -12.89 16.50
N ALA A 243 -5.39 -12.84 15.40
CA ALA A 243 -4.98 -12.13 14.17
C ALA A 243 -4.77 -10.65 14.43
N VAL A 244 -5.71 -9.98 15.11
CA VAL A 244 -5.60 -8.55 15.44
C VAL A 244 -4.42 -8.29 16.37
N ASP A 245 -4.24 -9.11 17.40
CA ASP A 245 -3.14 -8.99 18.36
C ASP A 245 -1.77 -9.18 17.68
N ALA A 246 -1.66 -10.13 16.75
CA ALA A 246 -0.43 -10.36 15.99
C ALA A 246 -0.06 -9.14 15.10
N VAL A 247 -1.05 -8.54 14.43
CA VAL A 247 -0.84 -7.32 13.63
C VAL A 247 -0.44 -6.14 14.52
N ARG A 248 -1.13 -5.94 15.64
CA ARG A 248 -0.82 -4.89 16.62
C ARG A 248 0.59 -5.06 17.17
N GLN A 249 0.97 -6.29 17.56
CA GLN A 249 2.28 -6.59 18.10
C GLN A 249 3.39 -6.31 17.08
N LEU A 250 3.18 -6.68 15.80
CA LEU A 250 4.13 -6.35 14.75
C LEU A 250 4.34 -4.84 14.63
N GLY A 251 3.26 -4.05 14.66
CA GLY A 251 3.34 -2.59 14.65
C GLY A 251 4.14 -2.03 15.83
N ILE A 252 3.91 -2.55 17.04
CA ILE A 252 4.67 -2.19 18.25
C ILE A 252 6.16 -2.51 18.07
N ASP A 253 6.48 -3.71 17.64
CA ASP A 253 7.86 -4.21 17.51
C ASP A 253 8.69 -3.39 16.51
N VAL A 254 8.05 -2.81 15.50
CA VAL A 254 8.71 -1.96 14.50
C VAL A 254 8.57 -0.46 14.78
N GLY A 255 8.00 -0.09 15.92
CA GLY A 255 7.96 1.30 16.41
C GLY A 255 6.87 2.17 15.80
N ILE A 256 5.77 1.59 15.35
CA ILE A 256 4.60 2.36 14.87
C ILE A 256 3.83 2.97 16.05
N PRO A 257 3.43 4.25 15.98
CA PRO A 257 2.53 4.87 16.96
C PRO A 257 1.23 4.06 17.11
N GLN A 258 0.76 3.93 18.35
CA GLN A 258 -0.42 3.10 18.64
C GLN A 258 -1.71 3.91 18.73
N LYS A 259 -1.61 5.24 18.76
CA LYS A 259 -2.75 6.15 18.89
C LYS A 259 -2.69 7.25 17.84
N VAL A 260 -3.83 7.66 17.34
CA VAL A 260 -3.93 8.78 16.40
C VAL A 260 -3.47 10.12 17.00
N SER A 261 -3.57 10.27 18.32
CA SER A 261 -3.04 11.45 19.03
C SER A 261 -1.51 11.56 18.96
N GLU A 262 -0.79 10.43 18.80
CA GLU A 262 0.66 10.40 18.66
C GLU A 262 1.12 10.84 17.26
N VAL A 263 0.20 10.88 16.31
CA VAL A 263 0.46 11.32 14.92
C VAL A 263 -0.16 12.69 14.61
N GLY A 264 -0.46 13.47 15.65
CA GLY A 264 -0.83 14.89 15.53
C GLY A 264 -2.32 15.18 15.56
N VAL A 265 -3.19 14.18 15.65
CA VAL A 265 -4.65 14.37 15.80
C VAL A 265 -4.94 14.90 17.19
N LYS A 266 -5.75 15.96 17.28
CA LYS A 266 -6.21 16.56 18.53
C LYS A 266 -7.69 16.27 18.71
N GLU A 267 -8.12 16.04 19.96
CA GLU A 267 -9.53 16.11 20.32
C GLU A 267 -9.97 17.58 20.22
N GLU A 268 -10.98 17.86 19.39
CA GLU A 268 -11.64 19.17 19.31
C GLU A 268 -12.85 19.19 20.24
#